data_42dd86cb13519d8e1917d3c41bbb43b5
#
_entry.id   42dd86cb13519d8e1917d3c41bbb43b5
#
_cell.length_a   1.000
_cell.length_b   1.000
_cell.length_c   1.000
_cell.angle_alpha   90.00
_cell.angle_beta   90.00
_cell.angle_gamma   90.00
#
_symmetry.space_group_name_H-M   'P 1'
#
loop_
_entity.id
_entity.type
_entity.pdbx_description
1 polymer ?
#
loop_
_entity_poly.entity_id
_entity_poly.type
_entity_poly.pdbx_seq_one_letter_code
_entity_poly.pdbx_strand_id
1 'polypeptide(L)'
;MEELRNIKAETNPTEIMLVVDAMTGQDAVNVAKTFNEQLEITGVILSKLDGDTRGGAALSVKQVTGKPIKFASVGEKLNDLDVFHPDRMASRILGMGDILSLVDKAQAEFDEKEAIALEAKIRKSQFDLDDFLSQLKQIKKLGSFSQILGMLPGVDRKMLDAVDTEENAKRMVHIEAIIQSMTQEERRNPKIIGANRKIRIAQGSGTRVQDVNQLLRQFADMQKMMKQLTGGKQQKMINRLRKMR
;
A
#
# COMPACT_ATOMS: atom_id res chain seq x y z
N MET A 1 -9.81 -30.99 21.07
CA MET A 1 -9.04 -31.88 20.14
C MET A 1 -9.81 -33.14 19.76
N GLU A 2 -10.50 -33.80 20.71
CA GLU A 2 -11.31 -35.00 20.39
C GLU A 2 -12.41 -34.69 19.36
N GLU A 3 -13.16 -33.62 19.56
CA GLU A 3 -14.18 -33.15 18.62
C GLU A 3 -13.60 -32.94 17.20
N LEU A 4 -12.44 -32.27 17.06
CA LEU A 4 -11.79 -32.03 15.75
C LEU A 4 -11.35 -33.36 15.10
N ARG A 5 -10.92 -34.33 15.87
CA ARG A 5 -10.60 -35.68 15.33
C ARG A 5 -11.86 -36.40 14.82
N ASN A 6 -12.97 -36.27 15.54
CA ASN A 6 -14.25 -36.85 15.12
C ASN A 6 -14.75 -36.17 13.83
N ILE A 7 -14.67 -34.82 13.75
CA ILE A 7 -15.01 -34.06 12.54
C ILE A 7 -14.13 -34.50 11.36
N LYS A 8 -12.80 -34.62 11.56
CA LYS A 8 -11.88 -35.12 10.54
C LYS A 8 -12.28 -36.50 10.03
N ALA A 9 -12.61 -37.41 10.95
CA ALA A 9 -12.97 -38.77 10.61
C ALA A 9 -14.29 -38.87 9.81
N GLU A 10 -15.29 -38.06 10.17
CA GLU A 10 -16.59 -38.04 9.50
C GLU A 10 -16.60 -37.32 8.16
N THR A 11 -15.87 -36.19 8.06
CA THR A 11 -15.89 -35.34 6.85
C THR A 11 -14.83 -35.70 5.82
N ASN A 12 -13.77 -36.40 6.26
CA ASN A 12 -12.60 -36.75 5.45
C ASN A 12 -12.12 -35.58 4.56
N PRO A 13 -11.79 -34.42 5.13
CA PRO A 13 -11.51 -33.21 4.36
C PRO A 13 -10.22 -33.36 3.53
N THR A 14 -10.21 -32.81 2.33
CA THR A 14 -9.04 -32.76 1.47
C THR A 14 -7.92 -31.90 2.06
N GLU A 15 -8.28 -30.85 2.78
CA GLU A 15 -7.36 -29.89 3.39
C GLU A 15 -7.74 -29.60 4.83
N ILE A 16 -6.74 -29.62 5.71
CA ILE A 16 -6.86 -29.20 7.10
C ILE A 16 -5.90 -28.02 7.29
N MET A 17 -6.45 -26.83 7.34
CA MET A 17 -5.68 -25.59 7.45
C MET A 17 -5.69 -25.09 8.89
N LEU A 18 -4.51 -24.88 9.46
CA LEU A 18 -4.36 -24.26 10.77
C LEU A 18 -4.14 -22.74 10.61
N VAL A 19 -4.98 -21.94 11.24
CA VAL A 19 -4.79 -20.49 11.35
C VAL A 19 -3.97 -20.18 12.59
N VAL A 20 -2.85 -19.48 12.41
CA VAL A 20 -1.92 -19.11 13.47
C VAL A 20 -1.69 -17.61 13.47
N ASP A 21 -1.73 -16.99 14.65
CA ASP A 21 -1.39 -15.58 14.83
C ASP A 21 0.14 -15.42 14.90
N ALA A 22 0.72 -14.70 13.93
CA ALA A 22 2.15 -14.50 13.85
C ALA A 22 2.73 -13.71 15.04
N MET A 23 1.91 -12.95 15.75
CA MET A 23 2.35 -12.12 16.88
C MET A 23 2.44 -12.91 18.22
N THR A 24 1.90 -14.11 18.31
CA THR A 24 1.92 -14.91 19.54
C THR A 24 3.28 -15.59 19.81
N GLY A 25 4.24 -15.43 18.90
CA GLY A 25 5.62 -15.89 19.10
C GLY A 25 5.72 -17.40 19.30
N GLN A 26 6.36 -17.82 20.40
CA GLN A 26 6.61 -19.25 20.66
C GLN A 26 5.33 -20.05 20.90
N ASP A 27 4.26 -19.43 21.38
CA ASP A 27 2.96 -20.12 21.57
C ASP A 27 2.37 -20.56 20.24
N ALA A 28 2.53 -19.76 19.19
CA ALA A 28 2.16 -20.14 17.83
C ALA A 28 2.80 -21.46 17.40
N VAL A 29 4.08 -21.63 17.71
CA VAL A 29 4.86 -22.84 17.36
C VAL A 29 4.36 -24.05 18.13
N ASN A 30 4.13 -23.91 19.44
CA ASN A 30 3.64 -24.99 20.30
C ASN A 30 2.23 -25.45 19.88
N VAL A 31 1.34 -24.51 19.60
CA VAL A 31 0.00 -24.80 19.08
C VAL A 31 0.08 -25.53 17.75
N ALA A 32 0.88 -25.01 16.80
CA ALA A 32 1.03 -25.61 15.49
C ALA A 32 1.58 -27.05 15.56
N LYS A 33 2.55 -27.30 16.44
CA LYS A 33 3.08 -28.64 16.71
C LYS A 33 1.97 -29.59 17.18
N THR A 34 1.24 -29.20 18.22
CA THR A 34 0.18 -30.02 18.81
C THR A 34 -0.93 -30.35 17.80
N PHE A 35 -1.36 -29.37 17.02
CA PHE A 35 -2.38 -29.56 15.99
C PHE A 35 -1.88 -30.47 14.86
N ASN A 36 -0.61 -30.32 14.45
CA ASN A 36 -0.03 -31.17 13.43
C ASN A 36 0.08 -32.64 13.88
N GLU A 37 0.52 -32.87 15.12
CA GLU A 37 0.64 -34.22 15.68
C GLU A 37 -0.72 -34.95 15.82
N GLN A 38 -1.79 -34.20 16.11
CA GLN A 38 -3.09 -34.78 16.37
C GLN A 38 -4.03 -34.85 15.17
N LEU A 39 -3.89 -33.89 14.22
CA LEU A 39 -4.81 -33.75 13.10
C LEU A 39 -4.12 -33.92 11.74
N GLU A 40 -2.79 -34.00 11.70
CA GLU A 40 -2.03 -34.06 10.43
C GLU A 40 -2.43 -32.92 9.49
N ILE A 41 -2.28 -31.68 9.94
CA ILE A 41 -2.63 -30.50 9.15
C ILE A 41 -1.94 -30.55 7.78
N THR A 42 -2.59 -30.03 6.75
CA THR A 42 -2.05 -30.00 5.37
C THR A 42 -1.40 -28.67 5.02
N GLY A 43 -1.70 -27.62 5.76
CA GLY A 43 -1.14 -26.30 5.57
C GLY A 43 -1.42 -25.34 6.71
N VAL A 44 -0.78 -24.19 6.67
CA VAL A 44 -0.89 -23.13 7.66
C VAL A 44 -1.29 -21.83 7.00
N ILE A 45 -2.13 -21.07 7.68
CA ILE A 45 -2.46 -19.66 7.37
C ILE A 45 -1.87 -18.83 8.49
N LEU A 46 -1.03 -17.86 8.16
CA LEU A 46 -0.49 -16.88 9.12
C LEU A 46 -1.34 -15.62 9.11
N SER A 47 -1.91 -15.29 10.27
CA SER A 47 -2.61 -14.01 10.46
C SER A 47 -1.69 -12.99 11.13
N LYS A 48 -2.01 -11.69 10.99
CA LYS A 48 -1.29 -10.56 11.59
C LYS A 48 0.20 -10.50 11.23
N LEU A 49 0.55 -10.86 10.00
CA LEU A 49 1.94 -10.85 9.55
C LEU A 49 2.51 -9.42 9.39
N ASP A 50 1.65 -8.41 9.34
CA ASP A 50 2.02 -6.98 9.42
C ASP A 50 2.69 -6.62 10.75
N GLY A 51 2.35 -7.30 11.84
CA GLY A 51 2.99 -7.14 13.15
C GLY A 51 4.32 -7.91 13.31
N ASP A 52 4.54 -8.97 12.54
CA ASP A 52 5.77 -9.78 12.56
C ASP A 52 6.78 -9.28 11.51
N THR A 53 7.49 -8.22 11.86
CA THR A 53 8.47 -7.58 10.96
C THR A 53 9.67 -8.45 10.60
N ARG A 54 9.97 -9.50 11.40
CA ARG A 54 11.12 -10.38 11.21
C ARG A 54 10.75 -11.74 10.65
N GLY A 55 9.46 -12.05 10.49
CA GLY A 55 8.99 -13.33 9.97
C GLY A 55 9.37 -14.56 10.82
N GLY A 56 9.64 -14.35 12.12
CA GLY A 56 10.10 -15.40 13.01
C GLY A 56 9.07 -16.51 13.18
N ALA A 57 7.79 -16.15 13.26
CA ALA A 57 6.70 -17.12 13.36
C ALA A 57 6.63 -18.01 12.11
N ALA A 58 6.78 -17.43 10.91
CA ALA A 58 6.76 -18.19 9.65
C ALA A 58 7.84 -19.27 9.59
N LEU A 59 9.09 -18.89 9.92
CA LEU A 59 10.22 -19.83 9.94
C LEU A 59 10.02 -20.94 10.99
N SER A 60 9.65 -20.56 12.22
CA SER A 60 9.53 -21.51 13.33
C SER A 60 8.38 -22.48 13.12
N VAL A 61 7.22 -22.00 12.67
CA VAL A 61 6.05 -22.86 12.38
C VAL A 61 6.37 -23.81 11.23
N LYS A 62 7.00 -23.33 10.15
CA LYS A 62 7.43 -24.18 9.03
C LYS A 62 8.41 -25.25 9.47
N GLN A 63 9.39 -24.91 10.31
CA GLN A 63 10.41 -25.85 10.79
C GLN A 63 9.80 -26.94 11.68
N VAL A 64 8.88 -26.58 12.58
CA VAL A 64 8.31 -27.52 13.55
C VAL A 64 7.25 -28.42 12.94
N THR A 65 6.42 -27.89 12.05
CA THR A 65 5.34 -28.67 11.43
C THR A 65 5.76 -29.40 10.16
N GLY A 66 6.78 -28.91 9.45
CA GLY A 66 7.14 -29.36 8.11
C GLY A 66 6.10 -29.02 7.03
N LYS A 67 4.97 -28.43 7.42
CA LYS A 67 3.84 -28.14 6.51
C LYS A 67 4.02 -26.80 5.79
N PRO A 68 3.49 -26.65 4.57
CA PRO A 68 3.57 -25.40 3.85
C PRO A 68 2.71 -24.32 4.51
N ILE A 69 3.21 -23.09 4.53
CA ILE A 69 2.38 -21.92 4.73
C ILE A 69 1.74 -21.63 3.39
N LYS A 70 0.41 -21.62 3.31
CA LYS A 70 -0.32 -21.42 2.05
C LYS A 70 -0.82 -20.00 1.87
N PHE A 71 -1.25 -19.37 2.96
CA PHE A 71 -1.77 -18.02 2.95
C PHE A 71 -1.19 -17.20 4.10
N ALA A 72 -1.13 -15.88 3.90
CA ALA A 72 -0.75 -14.91 4.92
C ALA A 72 -1.69 -13.71 4.88
N SER A 73 -2.12 -13.24 6.07
CA SER A 73 -2.90 -12.02 6.20
C SER A 73 -2.04 -10.90 6.77
N VAL A 74 -2.12 -9.74 6.12
CA VAL A 74 -1.40 -8.51 6.48
C VAL A 74 -2.36 -7.39 6.93
N GLY A 75 -3.61 -7.73 7.22
CA GLY A 75 -4.64 -6.80 7.67
C GLY A 75 -5.96 -7.51 7.98
N GLU A 76 -7.05 -6.75 8.10
CA GLU A 76 -8.36 -7.24 8.56
C GLU A 76 -9.39 -7.44 7.43
N LYS A 77 -9.09 -6.98 6.22
CA LYS A 77 -10.01 -7.06 5.08
C LYS A 77 -9.80 -8.35 4.29
N LEU A 78 -10.81 -8.75 3.54
CA LEU A 78 -10.73 -9.93 2.67
C LEU A 78 -9.57 -9.83 1.65
N ASN A 79 -9.31 -8.63 1.15
CA ASN A 79 -8.22 -8.37 0.21
C ASN A 79 -6.82 -8.34 0.86
N ASP A 80 -6.75 -8.43 2.19
CA ASP A 80 -5.49 -8.47 2.93
C ASP A 80 -5.02 -9.92 3.17
N LEU A 81 -5.77 -10.92 2.69
CA LEU A 81 -5.38 -12.33 2.68
C LEU A 81 -4.79 -12.68 1.31
N ASP A 82 -3.50 -12.93 1.28
CA ASP A 82 -2.75 -13.27 0.07
C ASP A 82 -2.17 -14.68 0.11
N VAL A 83 -1.86 -15.23 -1.05
CA VAL A 83 -1.05 -16.45 -1.17
C VAL A 83 0.33 -16.19 -0.58
N PHE A 84 0.84 -17.14 0.20
CA PHE A 84 2.16 -17.01 0.80
C PHE A 84 3.26 -17.25 -0.22
N HIS A 85 4.14 -16.28 -0.41
CA HIS A 85 5.31 -16.34 -1.30
C HIS A 85 6.60 -16.45 -0.49
N PRO A 86 7.23 -17.63 -0.38
CA PRO A 86 8.42 -17.85 0.45
C PRO A 86 9.58 -16.92 0.09
N ASP A 87 9.82 -16.69 -1.20
CA ASP A 87 10.92 -15.84 -1.68
C ASP A 87 10.75 -14.37 -1.27
N ARG A 88 9.51 -13.87 -1.32
CA ARG A 88 9.16 -12.50 -0.86
C ARG A 88 9.33 -12.38 0.64
N MET A 89 8.92 -13.41 1.39
CA MET A 89 9.09 -13.44 2.84
C MET A 89 10.58 -13.48 3.22
N ALA A 90 11.38 -14.28 2.54
CA ALA A 90 12.83 -14.31 2.73
C ALA A 90 13.46 -12.93 2.46
N SER A 91 13.07 -12.25 1.40
CA SER A 91 13.53 -10.89 1.08
C SER A 91 13.17 -9.88 2.17
N ARG A 92 11.95 -9.97 2.74
CA ARG A 92 11.52 -9.14 3.87
C ARG A 92 12.38 -9.39 5.12
N ILE A 93 12.62 -10.65 5.46
CA ILE A 93 13.46 -11.05 6.61
C ILE A 93 14.88 -10.49 6.47
N LEU A 94 15.43 -10.51 5.26
CA LEU A 94 16.76 -9.99 4.94
C LEU A 94 16.82 -8.46 4.83
N GLY A 95 15.71 -7.75 5.01
CA GLY A 95 15.65 -6.30 4.89
C GLY A 95 15.74 -5.77 3.45
N MET A 96 15.57 -6.64 2.46
CA MET A 96 15.61 -6.29 1.03
C MET A 96 14.26 -5.70 0.52
N GLY A 97 13.25 -5.65 1.39
CA GLY A 97 11.89 -5.20 1.03
C GLY A 97 11.11 -6.26 0.25
N ASP A 98 9.94 -5.86 -0.24
CA ASP A 98 9.07 -6.70 -1.06
C ASP A 98 8.59 -5.91 -2.30
N ILE A 99 9.55 -5.56 -3.15
CA ILE A 99 9.30 -4.79 -4.38
C ILE A 99 8.36 -5.56 -5.32
N LEU A 100 8.44 -6.89 -5.37
CA LEU A 100 7.60 -7.68 -6.27
C LEU A 100 6.13 -7.59 -5.90
N SER A 101 5.78 -7.69 -4.61
CA SER A 101 4.40 -7.48 -4.16
C SER A 101 3.89 -6.07 -4.46
N LEU A 102 4.76 -5.06 -4.36
CA LEU A 102 4.40 -3.69 -4.73
C LEU A 102 4.13 -3.57 -6.23
N VAL A 103 4.96 -4.20 -7.07
CA VAL A 103 4.76 -4.21 -8.53
C VAL A 103 3.49 -4.94 -8.91
N ASP A 104 3.22 -6.11 -8.32
CA ASP A 104 1.99 -6.88 -8.59
C ASP A 104 0.73 -6.09 -8.18
N LYS A 105 0.73 -5.47 -7.00
CA LYS A 105 -0.37 -4.60 -6.56
C LYS A 105 -0.55 -3.40 -7.48
N ALA A 106 0.56 -2.78 -7.89
CA ALA A 106 0.51 -1.68 -8.85
C ALA A 106 -0.08 -2.15 -10.19
N GLN A 107 0.37 -3.28 -10.74
CA GLN A 107 -0.15 -3.81 -12.00
C GLN A 107 -1.65 -4.18 -11.94
N ALA A 108 -2.12 -4.68 -10.80
CA ALA A 108 -3.53 -5.02 -10.61
C ALA A 108 -4.45 -3.80 -10.55
N GLU A 109 -3.96 -2.66 -10.03
CA GLU A 109 -4.76 -1.46 -9.78
C GLU A 109 -4.58 -0.35 -10.84
N PHE A 110 -3.48 -0.37 -11.60
CA PHE A 110 -3.20 0.64 -12.61
C PHE A 110 -3.61 0.17 -14.01
N ASP A 111 -4.54 0.90 -14.63
CA ASP A 111 -4.85 0.73 -16.05
C ASP A 111 -3.72 1.36 -16.89
N GLU A 112 -3.08 0.55 -17.73
CA GLU A 112 -2.02 1.00 -18.64
C GLU A 112 -2.47 2.18 -19.52
N LYS A 113 -3.73 2.20 -19.95
CA LYS A 113 -4.31 3.28 -20.73
C LYS A 113 -4.37 4.59 -19.95
N GLU A 114 -4.75 4.52 -18.66
CA GLU A 114 -4.77 5.69 -17.78
C GLU A 114 -3.35 6.22 -17.53
N ALA A 115 -2.37 5.34 -17.35
CA ALA A 115 -0.97 5.70 -17.18
C ALA A 115 -0.41 6.44 -18.42
N ILE A 116 -0.69 5.93 -19.62
CA ILE A 116 -0.27 6.57 -20.88
C ILE A 116 -0.96 7.95 -21.07
N ALA A 117 -2.26 8.02 -20.76
CA ALA A 117 -3.00 9.28 -20.85
C ALA A 117 -2.46 10.33 -19.86
N LEU A 118 -2.13 9.90 -18.64
CA LEU A 118 -1.53 10.77 -17.62
C LEU A 118 -0.14 11.27 -18.05
N GLU A 119 0.71 10.39 -18.58
CA GLU A 119 2.02 10.77 -19.10
C GLU A 119 1.88 11.84 -20.21
N ALA A 120 0.93 11.66 -21.12
CA ALA A 120 0.66 12.64 -22.18
C ALA A 120 0.21 14.00 -21.63
N LYS A 121 -0.64 14.02 -20.59
CA LYS A 121 -1.08 15.24 -19.90
C LYS A 121 0.09 15.94 -19.19
N ILE A 122 0.94 15.19 -18.49
CA ILE A 122 2.14 15.73 -17.82
C ILE A 122 3.08 16.38 -18.85
N ARG A 123 3.35 15.70 -19.96
CA ARG A 123 4.19 16.25 -21.05
C ARG A 123 3.61 17.55 -21.63
N LYS A 124 2.29 17.65 -21.75
CA LYS A 124 1.60 18.86 -22.22
C LYS A 124 1.42 19.93 -21.13
N SER A 125 1.89 19.70 -19.91
CA SER A 125 1.65 20.58 -18.74
C SER A 125 0.16 20.82 -18.46
N GLN A 126 -0.66 19.81 -18.72
CA GLN A 126 -2.13 19.82 -18.55
C GLN A 126 -2.58 19.03 -17.31
N PHE A 127 -1.66 18.68 -16.42
CA PHE A 127 -1.96 18.01 -15.15
C PHE A 127 -2.78 18.95 -14.25
N ASP A 128 -4.00 18.53 -13.90
CA ASP A 128 -4.95 19.31 -13.12
C ASP A 128 -5.30 18.67 -11.77
N LEU A 129 -6.23 19.27 -11.00
CA LEU A 129 -6.64 18.75 -9.71
C LEU A 129 -7.57 17.53 -9.82
N ASP A 130 -8.25 17.29 -10.95
CA ASP A 130 -8.99 16.07 -11.20
C ASP A 130 -8.02 14.88 -11.37
N ASP A 131 -6.94 15.09 -12.13
CA ASP A 131 -5.86 14.09 -12.27
C ASP A 131 -5.19 13.80 -10.94
N PHE A 132 -4.92 14.84 -10.14
CA PHE A 132 -4.33 14.69 -8.82
C PHE A 132 -5.25 13.88 -7.88
N LEU A 133 -6.55 14.16 -7.88
CA LEU A 133 -7.54 13.41 -7.10
C LEU A 133 -7.60 11.94 -7.54
N SER A 134 -7.54 11.68 -8.85
CA SER A 134 -7.52 10.31 -9.39
C SER A 134 -6.28 9.54 -8.92
N GLN A 135 -5.10 10.18 -8.96
CA GLN A 135 -3.87 9.58 -8.45
C GLN A 135 -3.92 9.30 -6.94
N LEU A 136 -4.46 10.23 -6.14
CA LEU A 136 -4.65 10.01 -4.71
C LEU A 136 -5.55 8.79 -4.44
N LYS A 137 -6.64 8.64 -5.19
CA LYS A 137 -7.54 7.48 -5.08
C LYS A 137 -6.85 6.17 -5.47
N GLN A 138 -6.04 6.17 -6.53
CA GLN A 138 -5.27 5.00 -6.94
C GLN A 138 -4.25 4.60 -5.88
N ILE A 139 -3.48 5.55 -5.33
CA ILE A 139 -2.54 5.28 -4.24
C ILE A 139 -3.27 4.70 -3.01
N LYS A 140 -4.46 5.24 -2.68
CA LYS A 140 -5.26 4.74 -1.55
C LYS A 140 -5.74 3.29 -1.75
N LYS A 141 -5.96 2.86 -3.00
CA LYS A 141 -6.30 1.46 -3.32
C LYS A 141 -5.14 0.49 -3.12
N LEU A 142 -3.88 0.95 -3.29
CA LEU A 142 -2.69 0.12 -3.06
C LEU A 142 -2.49 -0.26 -1.58
N GLY A 143 -3.23 0.36 -0.68
CA GLY A 143 -3.14 0.16 0.76
C GLY A 143 -2.78 1.43 1.52
N SER A 144 -2.45 1.29 2.82
CA SER A 144 -1.98 2.43 3.60
C SER A 144 -0.59 2.88 3.11
N PHE A 145 -0.29 4.16 3.28
CA PHE A 145 1.02 4.69 2.85
C PHE A 145 2.19 4.02 3.60
N SER A 146 1.98 3.62 4.85
CA SER A 146 2.94 2.83 5.64
C SER A 146 3.15 1.43 5.06
N GLN A 147 2.11 0.76 4.59
CA GLN A 147 2.23 -0.54 3.91
C GLN A 147 3.08 -0.42 2.63
N ILE A 148 2.84 0.62 1.82
CA ILE A 148 3.62 0.86 0.60
C ILE A 148 5.09 1.15 0.94
N LEU A 149 5.35 2.03 1.91
CA LEU A 149 6.71 2.34 2.35
C LEU A 149 7.41 1.12 2.95
N GLY A 150 6.70 0.28 3.71
CA GLY A 150 7.25 -0.93 4.31
C GLY A 150 7.70 -1.99 3.29
N MET A 151 7.23 -1.91 2.04
CA MET A 151 7.68 -2.77 0.94
C MET A 151 8.97 -2.27 0.28
N LEU A 152 9.40 -1.04 0.56
CA LEU A 152 10.62 -0.48 0.00
C LEU A 152 11.84 -0.91 0.82
N PRO A 153 12.98 -1.23 0.18
CA PRO A 153 14.22 -1.56 0.87
C PRO A 153 14.77 -0.34 1.62
N GLY A 154 15.29 -0.57 2.84
CA GLY A 154 15.96 0.47 3.62
C GLY A 154 15.02 1.42 4.37
N VAL A 155 13.73 1.17 4.38
CA VAL A 155 12.77 1.94 5.20
C VAL A 155 12.70 1.36 6.60
N ASP A 156 13.06 2.19 7.60
CA ASP A 156 13.08 1.82 9.00
C ASP A 156 11.69 1.96 9.63
N ARG A 157 11.38 1.14 10.65
CA ARG A 157 10.11 1.17 11.39
C ARG A 157 9.82 2.56 11.96
N LYS A 158 10.86 3.28 12.40
CA LYS A 158 10.72 4.67 12.87
C LYS A 158 10.19 5.63 11.80
N MET A 159 10.55 5.39 10.53
CA MET A 159 10.00 6.16 9.39
C MET A 159 8.55 5.79 9.12
N LEU A 160 8.19 4.52 9.25
CA LEU A 160 6.81 4.04 9.09
C LEU A 160 5.89 4.63 10.17
N ASP A 161 6.31 4.58 11.43
CA ASP A 161 5.55 5.13 12.57
C ASP A 161 5.37 6.66 12.47
N ALA A 162 6.37 7.36 11.91
CA ALA A 162 6.28 8.81 11.68
C ALA A 162 5.29 9.20 10.56
N VAL A 163 5.05 8.29 9.63
CA VAL A 163 4.17 8.52 8.47
C VAL A 163 2.75 8.03 8.74
N ASP A 164 2.59 6.94 9.49
CA ASP A 164 1.30 6.34 9.81
C ASP A 164 0.64 7.01 11.02
N THR A 165 0.62 8.33 11.00
CA THR A 165 -0.08 9.09 12.03
C THR A 165 -1.53 9.33 11.62
N GLU A 166 -2.43 9.27 12.60
CA GLU A 166 -3.85 9.63 12.41
C GLU A 166 -4.00 11.02 11.77
N GLU A 167 -3.04 11.90 12.02
CA GLU A 167 -2.98 13.24 11.44
C GLU A 167 -2.72 13.21 9.93
N ASN A 168 -1.83 12.36 9.44
CA ASN A 168 -1.56 12.21 8.01
C ASN A 168 -2.75 11.58 7.28
N ALA A 169 -3.41 10.60 7.89
CA ALA A 169 -4.64 10.02 7.35
C ALA A 169 -5.75 11.07 7.24
N LYS A 170 -5.96 11.89 8.28
CA LYS A 170 -6.91 13.01 8.27
C LYS A 170 -6.56 14.06 7.21
N ARG A 171 -5.28 14.35 7.02
CA ARG A 171 -4.80 15.28 5.96
C ARG A 171 -5.20 14.81 4.57
N MET A 172 -5.03 13.52 4.27
CA MET A 172 -5.43 12.96 2.96
C MET A 172 -6.94 13.08 2.74
N VAL A 173 -7.75 12.80 3.76
CA VAL A 173 -9.21 12.97 3.70
C VAL A 173 -9.59 14.44 3.48
N HIS A 174 -8.92 15.38 4.14
CA HIS A 174 -9.14 16.82 3.95
C HIS A 174 -8.79 17.28 2.54
N ILE A 175 -7.66 16.82 1.98
CA ILE A 175 -7.27 17.13 0.60
C ILE A 175 -8.35 16.65 -0.38
N GLU A 176 -8.82 15.43 -0.22
CA GLU A 176 -9.88 14.86 -1.05
C GLU A 176 -11.18 15.70 -0.93
N ALA A 177 -11.60 16.04 0.28
CA ALA A 177 -12.81 16.84 0.54
C ALA A 177 -12.70 18.25 -0.07
N ILE A 178 -11.53 18.91 0.03
CA ILE A 178 -11.28 20.23 -0.56
C ILE A 178 -11.43 20.17 -2.08
N ILE A 179 -10.81 19.18 -2.75
CA ILE A 179 -10.89 19.05 -4.20
C ILE A 179 -12.32 18.72 -4.64
N GLN A 180 -13.02 17.84 -3.92
CA GLN A 180 -14.40 17.49 -4.23
C GLN A 180 -15.37 18.67 -4.06
N SER A 181 -15.06 19.62 -3.15
CA SER A 181 -15.84 20.84 -2.95
C SER A 181 -15.61 21.91 -4.02
N MET A 182 -14.63 21.71 -4.91
CA MET A 182 -14.38 22.59 -6.06
C MET A 182 -15.32 22.22 -7.22
N THR A 183 -15.68 23.22 -8.04
CA THR A 183 -16.33 22.99 -9.32
C THR A 183 -15.36 22.35 -10.32
N GLN A 184 -15.86 21.73 -11.38
CA GLN A 184 -15.05 21.12 -12.40
C GLN A 184 -14.11 22.16 -13.07
N GLU A 185 -14.58 23.38 -13.27
CA GLU A 185 -13.78 24.48 -13.82
C GLU A 185 -12.63 24.88 -12.88
N GLU A 186 -12.90 24.93 -11.57
CA GLU A 186 -11.90 25.26 -10.54
C GLU A 186 -10.82 24.18 -10.43
N ARG A 187 -11.18 22.90 -10.58
CA ARG A 187 -10.23 21.80 -10.60
C ARG A 187 -9.31 21.83 -11.81
N ARG A 188 -9.88 22.16 -12.99
CA ARG A 188 -9.10 22.28 -14.25
C ARG A 188 -8.26 23.55 -14.29
N ASN A 189 -8.73 24.63 -13.71
CA ASN A 189 -8.03 25.91 -13.69
C ASN A 189 -8.00 26.54 -12.29
N PRO A 190 -7.11 26.08 -11.41
CA PRO A 190 -7.02 26.60 -10.03
C PRO A 190 -6.73 28.10 -9.91
N LYS A 191 -6.28 28.75 -10.99
CA LYS A 191 -5.98 30.18 -11.02
C LYS A 191 -7.23 31.06 -10.85
N ILE A 192 -8.41 30.54 -11.16
CA ILE A 192 -9.68 31.27 -10.99
C ILE A 192 -10.17 31.30 -9.54
N ILE A 193 -9.53 30.54 -8.63
CA ILE A 193 -9.94 30.41 -7.23
C ILE A 193 -9.51 31.67 -6.45
N GLY A 194 -10.35 32.69 -6.47
CA GLY A 194 -10.20 33.91 -5.66
C GLY A 194 -10.68 33.75 -4.22
N ALA A 195 -10.65 34.82 -3.44
CA ALA A 195 -10.96 34.82 -2.00
C ALA A 195 -12.33 34.20 -1.68
N ASN A 196 -13.40 34.64 -2.35
CA ASN A 196 -14.76 34.16 -2.11
C ASN A 196 -14.92 32.67 -2.44
N ARG A 197 -14.28 32.19 -3.51
CA ARG A 197 -14.29 30.76 -3.88
C ARG A 197 -13.56 29.93 -2.84
N LYS A 198 -12.44 30.40 -2.28
CA LYS A 198 -11.72 29.72 -1.19
C LYS A 198 -12.56 29.57 0.06
N ILE A 199 -13.33 30.61 0.44
CA ILE A 199 -14.24 30.56 1.58
C ILE A 199 -15.32 29.51 1.34
N ARG A 200 -15.97 29.50 0.17
CA ARG A 200 -16.99 28.54 -0.21
C ARG A 200 -16.44 27.09 -0.20
N ILE A 201 -15.25 26.88 -0.77
CA ILE A 201 -14.58 25.56 -0.81
C ILE A 201 -14.28 25.09 0.62
N ALA A 202 -13.73 25.96 1.47
CA ALA A 202 -13.42 25.65 2.86
C ALA A 202 -14.68 25.25 3.65
N GLN A 203 -15.78 26.00 3.49
CA GLN A 203 -17.07 25.68 4.11
C GLN A 203 -17.62 24.33 3.60
N GLY A 204 -17.60 24.09 2.28
CA GLY A 204 -18.11 22.86 1.69
C GLY A 204 -17.30 21.60 2.04
N SER A 205 -16.00 21.75 2.33
CA SER A 205 -15.12 20.67 2.73
C SER A 205 -14.98 20.48 4.24
N GLY A 206 -15.58 21.34 5.05
CA GLY A 206 -15.40 21.31 6.50
C GLY A 206 -13.98 21.64 6.96
N THR A 207 -13.21 22.38 6.13
CA THR A 207 -11.82 22.76 6.40
C THR A 207 -11.66 24.27 6.53
N ARG A 208 -10.45 24.74 6.78
CA ARG A 208 -10.16 26.18 6.90
C ARG A 208 -9.63 26.72 5.58
N VAL A 209 -9.82 28.02 5.33
CA VAL A 209 -9.26 28.72 4.16
C VAL A 209 -7.75 28.56 4.06
N GLN A 210 -7.07 28.41 5.20
CA GLN A 210 -5.63 28.13 5.25
C GLN A 210 -5.28 26.79 4.61
N ASP A 211 -6.08 25.75 4.85
CA ASP A 211 -5.87 24.41 4.31
C ASP A 211 -6.08 24.41 2.79
N VAL A 212 -7.08 25.13 2.30
CA VAL A 212 -7.28 25.36 0.85
C VAL A 212 -6.09 26.09 0.22
N ASN A 213 -5.58 27.15 0.88
CA ASN A 213 -4.40 27.87 0.39
C ASN A 213 -3.14 27.00 0.37
N GLN A 214 -2.97 26.15 1.36
CA GLN A 214 -1.85 25.21 1.45
C GLN A 214 -1.89 24.20 0.28
N LEU A 215 -3.05 23.59 0.04
CA LEU A 215 -3.24 22.66 -1.08
C LEU A 215 -2.92 23.32 -2.41
N LEU A 216 -3.47 24.51 -2.67
CA LEU A 216 -3.23 25.22 -3.94
C LEU A 216 -1.76 25.58 -4.14
N ARG A 217 -1.03 25.94 -3.08
CA ARG A 217 0.43 26.18 -3.14
C ARG A 217 1.20 24.89 -3.45
N GLN A 218 0.93 23.83 -2.70
CA GLN A 218 1.58 22.53 -2.92
C GLN A 218 1.34 22.01 -4.34
N PHE A 219 0.11 22.14 -4.83
CA PHE A 219 -0.22 21.78 -6.22
C PHE A 219 0.54 22.60 -7.26
N ALA A 220 0.64 23.91 -7.06
CA ALA A 220 1.41 24.79 -7.95
C ALA A 220 2.90 24.46 -7.95
N ASP A 221 3.48 24.12 -6.80
CA ASP A 221 4.89 23.72 -6.69
C ASP A 221 5.13 22.37 -7.35
N MET A 222 4.21 21.41 -7.19
CA MET A 222 4.26 20.12 -7.89
C MET A 222 4.19 20.31 -9.41
N GLN A 223 3.30 21.17 -9.92
CA GLN A 223 3.25 21.48 -11.36
C GLN A 223 4.56 22.10 -11.87
N LYS A 224 5.23 22.96 -11.08
CA LYS A 224 6.55 23.50 -11.43
C LYS A 224 7.62 22.40 -11.51
N MET A 225 7.66 21.51 -10.52
CA MET A 225 8.59 20.38 -10.53
C MET A 225 8.36 19.46 -11.74
N MET A 226 7.12 19.13 -12.05
CA MET A 226 6.78 18.33 -13.23
C MET A 226 7.25 18.99 -14.53
N LYS A 227 7.06 20.31 -14.68
CA LYS A 227 7.57 21.06 -15.84
C LYS A 227 9.10 21.03 -15.95
N GLN A 228 9.80 21.05 -14.81
CA GLN A 228 11.26 20.97 -14.82
C GLN A 228 11.75 19.57 -15.22
N LEU A 229 11.04 18.52 -14.78
CA LEU A 229 11.35 17.13 -15.13
C LEU A 229 11.05 16.82 -16.62
N THR A 230 9.98 17.36 -17.17
CA THR A 230 9.60 17.15 -18.58
C THR A 230 10.26 18.16 -19.54
N GLY A 231 10.78 19.26 -19.00
CA GLY A 231 11.51 20.27 -19.79
C GLY A 231 12.85 19.74 -20.28
N GLY A 232 13.11 19.89 -21.58
CA GLY A 232 14.20 19.28 -22.37
C GLY A 232 15.67 19.42 -21.89
N LYS A 233 15.92 19.89 -20.66
CA LYS A 233 17.26 19.86 -20.05
C LYS A 233 17.68 18.45 -19.66
N GLN A 234 16.73 17.61 -19.20
CA GLN A 234 17.03 16.22 -18.82
C GLN A 234 17.25 15.32 -20.04
N GLN A 235 16.49 15.54 -21.11
CA GLN A 235 16.70 14.84 -22.40
C GLN A 235 18.10 15.12 -22.95
N LYS A 236 18.60 16.36 -22.80
CA LYS A 236 19.98 16.73 -23.15
C LYS A 236 21.03 16.07 -22.23
N MET A 237 20.71 15.89 -20.95
CA MET A 237 21.61 15.26 -19.99
C MET A 237 21.67 13.74 -20.18
N ILE A 238 20.54 13.08 -20.40
CA ILE A 238 20.46 11.64 -20.72
C ILE A 238 21.13 11.37 -22.07
N ASN A 239 20.93 12.20 -23.09
CA ASN A 239 21.60 12.07 -24.39
C ASN A 239 23.12 12.36 -24.30
N ARG A 240 23.58 13.20 -23.38
CA ARG A 240 25.02 13.37 -23.10
C ARG A 240 25.62 12.14 -22.44
N LEU A 241 24.95 11.55 -21.43
CA LEU A 241 25.41 10.32 -20.77
C LEU A 241 25.41 9.11 -21.74
N ARG A 242 24.46 9.07 -22.69
CA ARG A 242 24.39 8.03 -23.71
C ARG A 242 25.47 8.16 -24.80
N LYS A 243 26.01 9.36 -25.02
CA LYS A 243 27.13 9.61 -25.94
C LYS A 243 28.51 9.43 -25.31
N MET A 244 28.59 9.28 -23.98
CA MET A 244 29.85 9.02 -23.26
C MET A 244 30.05 7.52 -22.94
N ARG A 245 29.21 6.66 -23.49
CA ARG A 245 29.32 5.21 -23.49
C ARG A 245 29.51 4.73 -24.93
#